data_bb5afdb989d1be43fd0f9e4e928458b6
#
_entry.id   bb5afdb989d1be43fd0f9e4e928458b6
#
_cell.length_a   1.000
_cell.length_b   1.000
_cell.length_c   1.000
_cell.angle_alpha   90.00
_cell.angle_beta   90.00
_cell.angle_gamma   90.00
#
_symmetry.space_group_name_H-M   'P 1'
#
loop_
_entity.id
_entity.type
_entity.pdbx_description
1 polymer ?
#
loop_
_entity_poly.entity_id
_entity_poly.type
_entity_poly.pdbx_seq_one_letter_code
_entity_poly.pdbx_strand_id
1 'polypeptide(L)'
;MIARRQQLAPEQRRLADEQIARRLAEWVEPWLQDNAAAVIGVYQSIRAEPDLSALFARWHALGAVLALPKVVAAGEPLAFGQWQPAMILVAAGLGGQIPQPFVPVQPALLIIPCVAFTADGYRLGYGGGFYDRTLEALSQSQSQPQPQPQAQPALGVAYDCCEWPQFVAADYDRPMTAVITETRQLARSPWPARGTS
;
A
#
# COMPACT_ATOMS: atom_id res chain seq x y z
N MET A 1 5.10 6.46 17.37
CA MET A 1 4.72 6.91 16.02
C MET A 1 3.23 7.21 15.89
N ILE A 2 2.31 6.31 16.27
CA ILE A 2 0.85 6.57 16.17
C ILE A 2 0.47 7.88 16.86
N ALA A 3 0.94 8.12 18.09
CA ALA A 3 0.67 9.37 18.80
C ALA A 3 1.18 10.62 18.05
N ARG A 4 2.33 10.53 17.35
CA ARG A 4 2.86 11.67 16.59
C ARG A 4 1.91 12.09 15.47
N ARG A 5 1.43 11.13 14.66
CA ARG A 5 0.50 11.45 13.57
C ARG A 5 -0.88 11.88 14.06
N GLN A 6 -1.31 11.41 15.22
CA GLN A 6 -2.56 11.85 15.85
C GLN A 6 -2.50 13.30 16.39
N GLN A 7 -1.28 13.78 16.68
CA GLN A 7 -1.06 15.17 17.11
C GLN A 7 -1.06 16.20 15.97
N LEU A 8 -0.97 15.75 14.73
CA LEU A 8 -1.11 16.65 13.58
C LEU A 8 -2.50 17.30 13.61
N ALA A 9 -2.56 18.63 13.50
CA ALA A 9 -3.83 19.32 13.39
C ALA A 9 -4.62 18.85 12.16
N PRO A 10 -5.96 18.83 12.20
CA PRO A 10 -6.78 18.33 11.09
C PRO A 10 -6.41 18.94 9.73
N GLU A 11 -6.17 20.25 9.70
CA GLU A 11 -5.79 20.95 8.47
C GLU A 11 -4.40 20.56 7.97
N GLN A 12 -3.43 20.42 8.87
CA GLN A 12 -2.08 19.92 8.50
C GLN A 12 -2.15 18.53 7.91
N ARG A 13 -2.97 17.66 8.49
CA ARG A 13 -3.19 16.30 8.01
C ARG A 13 -3.81 16.30 6.61
N ARG A 14 -4.88 17.10 6.41
CA ARG A 14 -5.53 17.24 5.10
C ARG A 14 -4.54 17.69 4.02
N LEU A 15 -3.72 18.71 4.29
CA LEU A 15 -2.69 19.18 3.35
C LEU A 15 -1.62 18.12 3.09
N ALA A 16 -1.19 17.39 4.11
CA ALA A 16 -0.24 16.28 3.96
C ALA A 16 -0.82 15.14 3.12
N ASP A 17 -2.07 14.76 3.34
CA ASP A 17 -2.77 13.74 2.54
C ASP A 17 -2.83 14.13 1.06
N GLU A 18 -3.15 15.38 0.75
CA GLU A 18 -3.15 15.91 -0.61
C GLU A 18 -1.77 15.85 -1.26
N GLN A 19 -0.71 16.15 -0.52
CA GLN A 19 0.67 16.05 -1.03
C GLN A 19 1.08 14.59 -1.29
N ILE A 20 0.78 13.69 -0.36
CA ILE A 20 1.02 12.26 -0.53
C ILE A 20 0.24 11.73 -1.74
N ALA A 21 -1.04 12.08 -1.87
CA ALA A 21 -1.88 11.68 -2.98
C ALA A 21 -1.31 12.14 -4.33
N ARG A 22 -0.86 13.39 -4.42
CA ARG A 22 -0.24 13.93 -5.64
C ARG A 22 1.03 13.17 -6.02
N ARG A 23 1.93 12.93 -5.05
CA ARG A 23 3.18 12.19 -5.30
C ARG A 23 2.93 10.75 -5.71
N LEU A 24 1.95 10.09 -5.08
CA LEU A 24 1.54 8.74 -5.49
C LEU A 24 0.98 8.72 -6.91
N ALA A 25 0.17 9.72 -7.29
CA ALA A 25 -0.38 9.83 -8.63
C ALA A 25 0.74 9.93 -9.69
N GLU A 26 1.81 10.70 -9.42
CA GLU A 26 2.98 10.82 -10.29
C GLU A 26 3.66 9.47 -10.57
N TRP A 27 3.60 8.52 -9.64
CA TRP A 27 4.15 7.17 -9.78
C TRP A 27 3.18 6.20 -10.44
N VAL A 28 1.94 6.20 -9.98
CA VAL A 28 0.98 5.14 -10.30
C VAL A 28 0.22 5.41 -11.59
N GLU A 29 -0.11 6.66 -11.91
CA GLU A 29 -0.93 6.96 -13.08
C GLU A 29 -0.23 6.65 -14.41
N PRO A 30 1.08 6.99 -14.61
CA PRO A 30 1.80 6.53 -15.81
C PRO A 30 1.86 5.01 -15.92
N TRP A 31 2.04 4.32 -14.79
CA TRP A 31 2.05 2.85 -14.76
C TRP A 31 0.67 2.26 -15.10
N LEU A 32 -0.43 2.88 -14.68
CA LEU A 32 -1.79 2.46 -15.02
C LEU A 32 -2.08 2.58 -16.53
N GLN A 33 -1.49 3.55 -17.23
CA GLN A 33 -1.65 3.68 -18.68
C GLN A 33 -1.09 2.46 -19.42
N ASP A 34 0.00 1.88 -18.90
CA ASP A 34 0.65 0.69 -19.49
C ASP A 34 0.06 -0.63 -18.94
N ASN A 35 -0.72 -0.58 -17.85
CA ASN A 35 -1.27 -1.73 -17.14
C ASN A 35 -2.80 -1.56 -16.93
N ALA A 36 -3.54 -1.52 -18.04
CA ALA A 36 -4.99 -1.35 -18.01
C ALA A 36 -5.67 -2.45 -17.19
N ALA A 37 -6.63 -2.06 -16.35
CA ALA A 37 -7.33 -2.95 -15.42
C ALA A 37 -6.45 -3.65 -14.37
N ALA A 38 -5.24 -3.11 -14.11
CA ALA A 38 -4.40 -3.63 -13.04
C ALA A 38 -5.11 -3.55 -11.68
N VAL A 39 -4.90 -4.58 -10.87
CA VAL A 39 -5.42 -4.62 -9.49
C VAL A 39 -4.47 -3.90 -8.56
N ILE A 40 -4.96 -2.86 -7.89
CA ILE A 40 -4.22 -2.13 -6.86
C ILE A 40 -4.80 -2.49 -5.49
N GLY A 41 -3.97 -3.12 -4.65
CA GLY A 41 -4.29 -3.31 -3.24
C GLY A 41 -4.16 -1.97 -2.51
N VAL A 42 -5.26 -1.49 -1.97
CA VAL A 42 -5.36 -0.24 -1.22
C VAL A 42 -5.77 -0.51 0.22
N TYR A 43 -5.95 0.51 1.02
CA TYR A 43 -6.33 0.37 2.42
C TYR A 43 -7.41 1.38 2.81
N GLN A 44 -8.06 1.13 3.93
CA GLN A 44 -8.91 2.11 4.61
C GLN A 44 -8.10 2.76 5.73
N SER A 45 -8.06 4.09 5.74
CA SER A 45 -7.33 4.85 6.76
C SER A 45 -7.90 4.59 8.16
N ILE A 46 -7.02 4.16 9.07
CA ILE A 46 -7.32 3.98 10.49
C ILE A 46 -6.29 4.72 11.34
N ARG A 47 -6.67 5.08 12.55
CA ARG A 47 -5.75 5.65 13.56
C ARG A 47 -4.90 6.80 13.00
N ALA A 48 -5.51 7.71 12.24
CA ALA A 48 -4.87 8.85 11.58
C ALA A 48 -3.74 8.44 10.59
N GLU A 49 -3.91 7.37 9.85
CA GLU A 49 -3.14 7.10 8.62
C GLU A 49 -3.48 8.11 7.53
N PRO A 50 -2.61 8.33 6.53
CA PRO A 50 -2.97 9.17 5.41
C PRO A 50 -4.31 8.75 4.78
N ASP A 51 -5.21 9.70 4.57
CA ASP A 51 -6.48 9.44 3.90
C ASP A 51 -6.34 9.70 2.40
N LEU A 52 -6.32 8.62 1.63
CA LEU A 52 -6.16 8.64 0.17
C LEU A 52 -7.43 8.24 -0.57
N SER A 53 -8.59 8.29 0.10
CA SER A 53 -9.87 7.85 -0.47
C SER A 53 -10.23 8.56 -1.78
N ALA A 54 -9.96 9.87 -1.87
CA ALA A 54 -10.18 10.65 -3.09
C ALA A 54 -9.27 10.20 -4.25
N LEU A 55 -8.01 9.87 -3.97
CA LEU A 55 -7.09 9.33 -4.96
C LEU A 55 -7.52 7.94 -5.44
N PHE A 56 -7.96 7.08 -4.53
CA PHE A 56 -8.46 5.76 -4.89
C PHE A 56 -9.71 5.84 -5.77
N ALA A 57 -10.63 6.76 -5.46
CA ALA A 57 -11.80 7.03 -6.33
C ALA A 57 -11.38 7.50 -7.73
N ARG A 58 -10.35 8.35 -7.83
CA ARG A 58 -9.79 8.79 -9.11
C ARG A 58 -9.17 7.62 -9.89
N TRP A 59 -8.38 6.76 -9.25
CA TRP A 59 -7.79 5.59 -9.93
C TRP A 59 -8.85 4.61 -10.43
N HIS A 60 -9.91 4.41 -9.65
CA HIS A 60 -11.05 3.63 -10.11
C HIS A 60 -11.70 4.23 -11.37
N ALA A 61 -11.88 5.56 -11.40
CA ALA A 61 -12.39 6.27 -12.57
C ALA A 61 -11.46 6.18 -13.80
N LEU A 62 -10.15 6.00 -13.58
CA LEU A 62 -9.16 5.74 -14.64
C LEU A 62 -9.10 4.27 -15.08
N GLY A 63 -9.96 3.41 -14.56
CA GLY A 63 -10.08 2.00 -14.94
C GLY A 63 -9.31 1.01 -14.08
N ALA A 64 -8.60 1.46 -13.02
CA ALA A 64 -7.96 0.54 -12.09
C ALA A 64 -8.99 -0.29 -11.31
N VAL A 65 -8.67 -1.56 -11.08
CA VAL A 65 -9.40 -2.42 -10.15
C VAL A 65 -8.81 -2.24 -8.76
N LEU A 66 -9.60 -1.72 -7.82
CA LEU A 66 -9.16 -1.58 -6.43
C LEU A 66 -9.47 -2.83 -5.62
N ALA A 67 -8.65 -3.10 -4.60
CA ALA A 67 -8.88 -4.24 -3.71
C ALA A 67 -8.54 -3.87 -2.26
N LEU A 68 -9.39 -4.28 -1.33
CA LEU A 68 -9.17 -4.09 0.12
C LEU A 68 -8.66 -5.38 0.77
N PRO A 69 -7.73 -5.25 1.74
CA PRO A 69 -7.17 -6.39 2.45
C PRO A 69 -8.16 -6.98 3.44
N LYS A 70 -8.12 -8.31 3.56
CA LYS A 70 -8.80 -9.10 4.59
C LYS A 70 -7.77 -9.93 5.34
N VAL A 71 -7.78 -9.84 6.66
CA VAL A 71 -7.04 -10.78 7.52
C VAL A 71 -7.77 -12.12 7.49
N VAL A 72 -7.11 -13.16 6.99
CA VAL A 72 -7.67 -14.53 6.90
C VAL A 72 -7.51 -15.24 8.24
N ALA A 73 -6.29 -15.27 8.74
CA ALA A 73 -5.93 -15.85 10.04
C ALA A 73 -4.65 -15.19 10.57
N ALA A 74 -4.38 -15.35 11.85
CA ALA A 74 -3.09 -14.95 12.41
C ALA A 74 -1.97 -15.78 11.77
N GLY A 75 -0.88 -15.11 11.36
CA GLY A 75 0.25 -15.80 10.71
C GLY A 75 0.10 -16.02 9.20
N GLU A 76 -1.06 -15.77 8.62
CA GLU A 76 -1.31 -15.93 7.19
C GLU A 76 -1.13 -14.60 6.42
N PRO A 77 -0.84 -14.65 5.10
CA PRO A 77 -0.88 -13.46 4.24
C PRO A 77 -2.31 -12.90 4.15
N LEU A 78 -2.40 -11.63 3.75
CA LEU A 78 -3.69 -11.00 3.47
C LEU A 78 -4.32 -11.57 2.20
N ALA A 79 -5.63 -11.81 2.22
CA ALA A 79 -6.43 -11.94 1.01
C ALA A 79 -6.93 -10.56 0.59
N PHE A 80 -7.12 -10.34 -0.72
CA PHE A 80 -7.64 -9.08 -1.23
C PHE A 80 -8.99 -9.31 -1.92
N GLY A 81 -9.97 -8.51 -1.57
CA GLY A 81 -11.29 -8.52 -2.20
C GLY A 81 -11.46 -7.31 -3.11
N GLN A 82 -11.96 -7.53 -4.34
CA GLN A 82 -12.27 -6.44 -5.25
C GLN A 82 -13.20 -5.43 -4.59
N TRP A 83 -12.86 -4.15 -4.74
CA TRP A 83 -13.59 -3.06 -4.12
C TRP A 83 -13.72 -1.88 -5.08
N GLN A 84 -14.79 -1.13 -4.93
CA GLN A 84 -14.98 0.19 -5.59
C GLN A 84 -15.64 1.17 -4.60
N PRO A 85 -15.45 2.48 -4.81
CA PRO A 85 -16.06 3.51 -4.00
C PRO A 85 -17.54 3.34 -3.86
N ALA A 86 -18.37 3.25 -3.17
CA ALA A 86 -19.81 2.97 -3.08
C ALA A 86 -20.21 1.52 -2.79
N MET A 87 -19.29 0.57 -2.76
CA MET A 87 -19.61 -0.78 -2.30
C MET A 87 -19.93 -0.80 -0.81
N ILE A 88 -20.85 -1.67 -0.44
CA ILE A 88 -21.14 -1.96 0.96
C ILE A 88 -19.90 -2.64 1.58
N LEU A 89 -19.47 -2.12 2.71
CA LEU A 89 -18.41 -2.69 3.51
C LEU A 89 -19.01 -3.27 4.80
N VAL A 90 -18.52 -4.45 5.16
CA VAL A 90 -18.94 -5.15 6.38
C VAL A 90 -17.74 -5.42 7.28
N ALA A 91 -17.95 -5.47 8.58
CA ALA A 91 -16.89 -5.78 9.53
C ALA A 91 -16.31 -7.18 9.26
N ALA A 92 -14.99 -7.27 9.20
CA ALA A 92 -14.29 -8.55 9.16
C ALA A 92 -14.03 -9.08 10.58
N GLY A 93 -14.14 -10.40 10.78
CA GLY A 93 -14.04 -11.01 12.10
C GLY A 93 -12.70 -10.79 12.82
N LEU A 94 -11.60 -10.54 12.08
CA LEU A 94 -10.26 -10.28 12.62
C LEU A 94 -9.85 -8.80 12.52
N GLY A 95 -10.80 -7.91 12.28
CA GLY A 95 -10.59 -6.45 12.20
C GLY A 95 -10.64 -5.90 10.78
N GLY A 96 -10.90 -4.58 10.68
CA GLY A 96 -11.12 -3.89 9.43
C GLY A 96 -12.50 -4.12 8.83
N GLN A 97 -12.68 -3.64 7.62
CA GLN A 97 -13.90 -3.81 6.82
C GLN A 97 -13.54 -4.43 5.47
N ILE A 98 -14.41 -5.27 4.96
CA ILE A 98 -14.24 -5.96 3.68
C ILE A 98 -15.42 -5.67 2.75
N PRO A 99 -15.22 -5.68 1.42
CA PRO A 99 -16.30 -5.52 0.47
C PRO A 99 -17.27 -6.71 0.53
N GLN A 100 -18.53 -6.44 0.30
CA GLN A 100 -19.58 -7.45 0.17
C GLN A 100 -20.30 -7.29 -1.17
N PRO A 101 -20.26 -8.31 -2.06
CA PRO A 101 -19.60 -9.62 -1.89
C PRO A 101 -18.08 -9.51 -1.88
N PHE A 102 -17.42 -10.44 -1.19
CA PHE A 102 -15.96 -10.55 -1.22
C PHE A 102 -15.54 -11.37 -2.45
N VAL A 103 -15.10 -10.71 -3.50
CA VAL A 103 -14.59 -11.35 -4.72
C VAL A 103 -13.06 -11.33 -4.66
N PRO A 104 -12.39 -12.49 -4.47
CA PRO A 104 -10.94 -12.52 -4.32
C PRO A 104 -10.24 -12.08 -5.60
N VAL A 105 -9.21 -11.24 -5.46
CA VAL A 105 -8.33 -10.80 -6.55
C VAL A 105 -6.89 -10.72 -6.06
N GLN A 106 -5.93 -10.78 -7.00
CA GLN A 106 -4.51 -10.67 -6.69
C GLN A 106 -4.00 -9.29 -7.11
N PRO A 107 -3.49 -8.47 -6.18
CA PRO A 107 -2.92 -7.17 -6.51
C PRO A 107 -1.64 -7.27 -7.33
N ALA A 108 -1.51 -6.41 -8.34
CA ALA A 108 -0.28 -6.18 -9.09
C ALA A 108 0.58 -5.07 -8.46
N LEU A 109 -0.02 -4.23 -7.62
CA LEU A 109 0.61 -3.16 -6.87
C LEU A 109 -0.03 -3.06 -5.49
N LEU A 110 0.76 -2.80 -4.45
CA LEU A 110 0.27 -2.57 -3.09
C LEU A 110 0.55 -1.13 -2.64
N ILE A 111 -0.46 -0.46 -2.09
CA ILE A 111 -0.31 0.79 -1.31
C ILE A 111 -0.43 0.41 0.16
N ILE A 112 0.66 0.61 0.92
CA ILE A 112 0.78 0.08 2.29
C ILE A 112 0.90 1.23 3.30
N PRO A 113 -0.04 1.39 4.25
CA PRO A 113 0.10 2.37 5.30
C PRO A 113 1.16 1.94 6.31
N CYS A 114 2.07 2.86 6.67
CA CYS A 114 3.15 2.59 7.61
C CYS A 114 2.89 3.25 8.98
N VAL A 115 3.13 2.52 10.07
CA VAL A 115 3.17 3.10 11.42
C VAL A 115 4.47 3.88 11.62
N ALA A 116 5.57 3.33 11.09
CA ALA A 116 6.84 4.00 10.96
C ALA A 116 7.58 3.46 9.72
N PHE A 117 8.61 4.17 9.28
CA PHE A 117 9.44 3.77 8.15
C PHE A 117 10.88 4.22 8.34
N THR A 118 11.79 3.60 7.56
CA THR A 118 13.17 4.03 7.41
C THR A 118 13.44 4.56 6.01
N ALA A 119 14.49 5.34 5.85
CA ALA A 119 14.91 5.82 4.53
C ALA A 119 15.25 4.68 3.57
N ASP A 120 15.64 3.50 4.10
CA ASP A 120 15.96 2.30 3.32
C ASP A 120 14.71 1.52 2.87
N GLY A 121 13.51 2.04 3.08
CA GLY A 121 12.27 1.44 2.59
C GLY A 121 11.69 0.34 3.47
N TYR A 122 12.20 0.13 4.67
CA TYR A 122 11.57 -0.77 5.64
C TYR A 122 10.43 -0.07 6.37
N ARG A 123 9.45 -0.86 6.82
CA ARG A 123 8.29 -0.33 7.54
C ARG A 123 8.05 -1.07 8.84
N LEU A 124 7.56 -0.35 9.82
CA LEU A 124 6.89 -0.91 10.98
C LEU A 124 5.38 -0.84 10.73
N GLY A 125 4.72 -1.98 10.87
CA GLY A 125 3.26 -2.11 10.92
C GLY A 125 2.77 -2.21 12.36
N TYR A 126 1.57 -2.79 12.54
CA TYR A 126 0.97 -3.03 13.85
C TYR A 126 1.45 -4.32 14.55
N GLY A 127 2.55 -4.91 14.08
CA GLY A 127 3.16 -6.11 14.69
C GLY A 127 2.59 -7.45 14.21
N GLY A 128 1.63 -7.46 13.31
CA GLY A 128 1.04 -8.70 12.80
C GLY A 128 1.82 -9.38 11.67
N GLY A 129 2.81 -8.72 11.05
CA GLY A 129 3.61 -9.23 9.94
C GLY A 129 2.82 -9.56 8.67
N PHE A 130 1.57 -9.08 8.55
CA PHE A 130 0.68 -9.44 7.45
C PHE A 130 1.22 -9.03 6.08
N TYR A 131 1.72 -7.81 5.96
CA TYR A 131 2.24 -7.33 4.68
C TYR A 131 3.56 -7.99 4.29
N ASP A 132 4.41 -8.39 5.25
CA ASP A 132 5.65 -9.11 4.94
C ASP A 132 5.35 -10.47 4.34
N ARG A 133 4.45 -11.23 4.95
CA ARG A 133 3.97 -12.51 4.41
C ARG A 133 3.23 -12.34 3.08
N THR A 134 2.46 -11.25 2.93
CA THR A 134 1.77 -10.98 1.66
C THR A 134 2.76 -10.69 0.53
N LEU A 135 3.76 -9.85 0.76
CA LEU A 135 4.80 -9.55 -0.23
C LEU A 135 5.60 -10.80 -0.60
N GLU A 136 5.91 -11.65 0.38
CA GLU A 136 6.56 -12.95 0.15
C GLU A 136 5.69 -13.87 -0.73
N ALA A 137 4.43 -14.05 -0.37
CA ALA A 137 3.51 -14.92 -1.11
C ALA A 137 3.26 -14.43 -2.55
N LEU A 138 3.11 -13.12 -2.73
CA LEU A 138 2.91 -12.52 -4.06
C LEU A 138 4.18 -12.65 -4.93
N SER A 139 5.37 -12.51 -4.35
CA SER A 139 6.62 -12.69 -5.10
C SER A 139 6.83 -14.14 -5.56
N GLN A 140 6.40 -15.11 -4.75
CA GLN A 140 6.47 -16.52 -5.10
C GLN A 140 5.44 -16.93 -6.18
N SER A 141 4.26 -16.32 -6.19
CA SER A 141 3.21 -16.63 -7.17
C SER A 141 3.52 -16.14 -8.59
N GLN A 142 4.45 -15.20 -8.75
CA GLN A 142 4.93 -14.69 -10.05
C GLN A 142 5.98 -15.60 -10.71
N SER A 143 6.19 -16.83 -10.20
CA SER A 143 7.18 -17.82 -10.69
C SER A 143 6.80 -18.43 -12.03
N GLN A 144 6.64 -17.62 -13.08
CA GLN A 144 6.96 -18.01 -14.45
C GLN A 144 8.48 -17.87 -14.61
N PRO A 145 9.16 -18.68 -15.43
CA PRO A 145 10.61 -18.60 -15.61
C PRO A 145 10.99 -17.31 -16.32
N GLN A 146 11.02 -16.24 -15.59
CA GLN A 146 11.63 -14.97 -15.98
C GLN A 146 13.05 -14.94 -15.44
N PRO A 147 14.03 -14.34 -16.15
CA PRO A 147 15.44 -14.37 -15.73
C PRO A 147 15.75 -13.73 -14.38
N GLN A 148 14.83 -12.98 -13.80
CA GLN A 148 14.87 -12.46 -12.43
C GLN A 148 13.45 -12.36 -11.86
N PRO A 149 13.16 -12.88 -10.66
CA PRO A 149 11.90 -12.63 -9.99
C PRO A 149 11.79 -11.13 -9.71
N GLN A 150 10.87 -10.45 -10.38
CA GLN A 150 10.57 -9.06 -10.05
C GLN A 150 9.87 -9.03 -8.70
N ALA A 151 10.43 -8.27 -7.76
CA ALA A 151 9.78 -8.05 -6.48
C ALA A 151 8.39 -7.40 -6.70
N GLN A 152 7.40 -7.86 -5.95
CA GLN A 152 6.05 -7.29 -5.98
C GLN A 152 6.12 -5.77 -5.72
N PRO A 153 5.65 -4.91 -6.63
CA PRO A 153 5.64 -3.48 -6.40
C PRO A 153 4.82 -3.12 -5.17
N ALA A 154 5.45 -2.39 -4.25
CA ALA A 154 4.82 -1.95 -3.01
C ALA A 154 5.26 -0.52 -2.67
N LEU A 155 4.30 0.39 -2.52
CA LEU A 155 4.52 1.77 -2.12
C LEU A 155 4.02 1.98 -0.71
N GLY A 156 4.94 2.30 0.20
CA GLY A 156 4.61 2.70 1.56
C GLY A 156 4.13 4.14 1.61
N VAL A 157 3.16 4.43 2.45
CA VAL A 157 2.68 5.78 2.70
C VAL A 157 2.70 6.12 4.18
N ALA A 158 3.23 7.27 4.52
CA ALA A 158 3.32 7.77 5.88
C ALA A 158 3.49 9.28 5.90
N TYR A 159 3.29 9.91 7.06
CA TYR A 159 3.74 11.28 7.29
C TYR A 159 5.22 11.29 7.67
N ASP A 160 5.95 12.36 7.32
CA ASP A 160 7.37 12.54 7.68
C ASP A 160 7.64 12.35 9.16
N CYS A 161 6.71 12.77 10.03
CA CYS A 161 6.84 12.59 11.47
C CYS A 161 6.88 11.12 11.93
N CYS A 162 6.58 10.17 11.02
CA CYS A 162 6.65 8.72 11.26
C CYS A 162 8.00 8.11 10.85
N GLU A 163 8.96 8.88 10.37
CA GLU A 163 10.31 8.35 10.13
C GLU A 163 10.95 7.89 11.44
N TRP A 164 11.54 6.70 11.42
CA TRP A 164 12.23 6.11 12.55
C TRP A 164 13.57 5.51 12.15
N PRO A 165 14.64 6.34 12.09
CA PRO A 165 15.95 5.90 11.62
C PRO A 165 16.59 4.78 12.46
N GLN A 166 16.17 4.65 13.73
CA GLN A 166 16.69 3.63 14.65
C GLN A 166 15.99 2.28 14.52
N PHE A 167 14.96 2.18 13.66
CA PHE A 167 14.31 0.90 13.42
C PHE A 167 15.28 -0.03 12.68
N VAL A 168 15.50 -1.21 13.25
CA VAL A 168 16.33 -2.27 12.66
C VAL A 168 15.38 -3.33 12.10
N ALA A 169 15.45 -3.52 10.79
CA ALA A 169 14.66 -4.56 10.13
C ALA A 169 15.16 -5.95 10.50
N ALA A 170 14.25 -6.89 10.68
CA ALA A 170 14.57 -8.30 10.84
C ALA A 170 14.70 -8.99 9.46
N ASP A 171 15.26 -10.19 9.44
CA ASP A 171 15.53 -10.94 8.19
C ASP A 171 14.26 -11.26 7.39
N TYR A 172 13.11 -11.33 8.06
CA TYR A 172 11.80 -11.59 7.43
C TYR A 172 11.07 -10.31 6.99
N ASP A 173 11.55 -9.11 7.37
CA ASP A 173 10.95 -7.87 6.93
C ASP A 173 11.23 -7.65 5.44
N ARG A 174 10.17 -7.38 4.67
CA ARG A 174 10.26 -7.12 3.24
C ARG A 174 10.25 -5.62 2.98
N PRO A 175 11.29 -5.08 2.32
CA PRO A 175 11.33 -3.66 1.99
C PRO A 175 10.29 -3.32 0.92
N MET A 176 9.84 -2.08 0.95
CA MET A 176 8.99 -1.50 -0.09
C MET A 176 9.82 -0.98 -1.26
N THR A 177 9.19 -0.84 -2.42
CA THR A 177 9.78 -0.23 -3.62
C THR A 177 10.14 1.24 -3.35
N ALA A 178 9.23 1.95 -2.69
CA ALA A 178 9.44 3.31 -2.23
C ALA A 178 8.54 3.62 -1.02
N VAL A 179 8.92 4.67 -0.27
CA VAL A 179 8.06 5.31 0.73
C VAL A 179 7.72 6.72 0.27
N ILE A 180 6.45 7.05 0.28
CA ILE A 180 5.92 8.35 -0.13
C ILE A 180 5.42 9.09 1.10
N THR A 181 5.93 10.30 1.31
CA THR A 181 5.48 11.20 2.37
C THR A 181 4.97 12.52 1.77
N GLU A 182 4.48 13.42 2.61
CA GLU A 182 4.05 14.74 2.17
C GLU A 182 5.18 15.59 1.58
N THR A 183 6.45 15.33 1.93
CA THR A 183 7.59 16.10 1.43
C THR A 183 8.54 15.31 0.54
N ARG A 184 8.59 13.96 0.64
CA ARG A 184 9.64 13.14 0.04
C ARG A 184 9.11 11.89 -0.67
N GLN A 185 9.94 11.39 -1.57
CA GLN A 185 9.81 10.08 -2.21
C GLN A 185 11.13 9.34 -1.99
N LEU A 186 11.12 8.34 -1.14
CA LEU A 186 12.30 7.56 -0.78
C LEU A 186 12.29 6.25 -1.58
N ALA A 187 12.83 6.28 -2.79
CA ALA A 187 12.90 5.13 -3.66
C ALA A 187 14.10 4.24 -3.28
N ARG A 188 13.83 2.94 -3.09
CA ARG A 188 14.86 1.92 -2.87
C ARG A 188 15.21 1.16 -4.14
N SER A 189 14.21 0.88 -4.97
CA SER A 189 14.35 0.14 -6.21
C SER A 189 13.84 0.98 -7.38
N PRO A 190 14.35 0.79 -8.58
CA PRO A 190 13.72 1.39 -9.74
C PRO A 190 12.26 0.91 -9.82
N TRP A 191 11.36 1.87 -10.05
CA TRP A 191 9.98 1.56 -10.39
C TRP A 191 9.97 0.67 -11.64
N PRO A 192 9.05 -0.30 -11.77
CA PRO A 192 8.97 -1.11 -12.97
C PRO A 192 8.98 -0.20 -14.19
N ALA A 193 10.07 -0.26 -14.97
CA ALA A 193 10.22 0.57 -16.16
C ALA A 193 9.07 0.30 -17.12
N ARG A 194 8.67 1.32 -17.90
CA ARG A 194 7.77 1.13 -19.02
C ARG A 194 8.31 -0.03 -19.85
N GLY A 195 7.47 -1.03 -20.08
CA GLY A 195 7.81 -2.10 -20.99
C GLY A 195 8.19 -1.46 -22.32
N THR A 196 9.45 -1.55 -22.70
CA THR A 196 9.88 -1.23 -24.08
C THR A 196 9.26 -2.28 -24.97
N SER A 197 8.17 -1.87 -25.63
CA SER A 197 7.52 -2.63 -26.70
C SER A 197 8.48 -2.80 -27.86
#